data_ff9cfb7e27469a13e80034e094f663ec
#
_entry.id   ff9cfb7e27469a13e80034e094f663ec
#
_cell.length_a   1.000
_cell.length_b   1.000
_cell.length_c   1.000
_cell.angle_alpha   90.00
_cell.angle_beta   90.00
_cell.angle_gamma   90.00
#
_symmetry.space_group_name_H-M   'P 1'
#
loop_
_entity.id
_entity.type
_entity.pdbx_description
1 polymer ?
#
loop_
_entity_poly.entity_id
_entity_poly.type
_entity_poly.pdbx_seq_one_letter_code
_entity_poly.pdbx_strand_id
1 'polypeptide(L)'
;IAEQNMFGMAAGLALSGLTPFVSTMAAFTTMRAAEQVRTDICYQNLDVKIIATHGGVSFGQAGTTHHCTEDIAIQRSLANMTLIVPADGWETANAVRAAVRWPGPVYIRLGRGFEPTHYESDDYGFEIGKAVTISEGTDITIIACGIAVYHAAEAAKLLRDQDGVSVRVLDVHTIKP
;
A
#
# COMPACT_ATOMS: atom_id res chain seq x y z
N ILE A 1 16.43 3.63 13.83
CA ILE A 1 16.26 2.17 13.90
C ILE A 1 17.29 1.52 12.97
N ALA A 2 17.70 0.28 13.27
CA ALA A 2 18.61 -0.51 12.44
C ALA A 2 17.79 -1.35 11.44
N GLU A 3 17.24 -0.73 10.41
CA GLU A 3 16.32 -1.37 9.48
C GLU A 3 16.90 -2.59 8.78
N GLN A 4 18.17 -2.54 8.38
CA GLN A 4 18.84 -3.70 7.77
C GLN A 4 18.84 -4.91 8.72
N ASN A 5 19.16 -4.69 10.01
CA ASN A 5 19.11 -5.74 11.02
C ASN A 5 17.66 -6.23 11.25
N MET A 6 16.70 -5.32 11.30
CA MET A 6 15.28 -5.66 11.47
C MET A 6 14.77 -6.59 10.36
N PHE A 7 15.10 -6.29 9.10
CA PHE A 7 14.67 -7.13 7.96
C PHE A 7 15.42 -8.45 7.92
N GLY A 8 16.73 -8.48 8.27
CA GLY A 8 17.47 -9.73 8.42
C GLY A 8 16.91 -10.64 9.52
N MET A 9 16.53 -10.05 10.67
CA MET A 9 15.84 -10.80 11.74
C MET A 9 14.49 -11.33 11.28
N ALA A 10 13.70 -10.53 10.56
CA ALA A 10 12.42 -10.97 10.01
C ALA A 10 12.57 -12.13 9.04
N ALA A 11 13.58 -12.09 8.18
CA ALA A 11 13.90 -13.22 7.29
C ALA A 11 14.22 -14.50 8.09
N GLY A 12 15.04 -14.39 9.14
CA GLY A 12 15.36 -15.52 10.03
C GLY A 12 14.12 -16.08 10.76
N LEU A 13 13.23 -15.22 11.23
CA LEU A 13 11.96 -15.63 11.84
C LEU A 13 11.06 -16.34 10.83
N ALA A 14 10.95 -15.84 9.61
CA ALA A 14 10.16 -16.47 8.55
C ALA A 14 10.71 -17.85 8.16
N LEU A 15 12.02 -18.00 8.09
CA LEU A 15 12.68 -19.32 7.89
C LEU A 15 12.41 -20.30 9.03
N SER A 16 12.10 -19.79 10.22
CA SER A 16 11.70 -20.63 11.38
C SER A 16 10.21 -20.96 11.40
N GLY A 17 9.45 -20.60 10.35
CA GLY A 17 8.03 -20.92 10.21
C GLY A 17 7.08 -19.89 10.84
N LEU A 18 7.57 -18.69 11.20
CA LEU A 18 6.74 -17.58 11.68
C LEU A 18 6.36 -16.66 10.54
N THR A 19 5.29 -15.85 10.75
CA THR A 19 4.90 -14.78 9.85
C THR A 19 5.18 -13.42 10.52
N PRO A 20 6.41 -12.90 10.43
CA PRO A 20 6.75 -11.63 11.07
C PRO A 20 6.12 -10.45 10.36
N PHE A 21 5.62 -9.50 11.15
CA PHE A 21 5.24 -8.17 10.71
C PHE A 21 6.32 -7.18 11.11
N VAL A 22 6.86 -6.44 10.16
CA VAL A 22 7.86 -5.40 10.38
C VAL A 22 7.33 -4.04 9.95
N SER A 23 7.59 -3.00 10.73
CA SER A 23 7.12 -1.66 10.43
C SER A 23 8.23 -0.62 10.58
N THR A 24 8.39 0.19 9.54
CA THR A 24 9.22 1.40 9.51
C THR A 24 8.73 2.34 8.41
N MET A 25 9.38 3.49 8.25
CA MET A 25 9.04 4.43 7.18
C MET A 25 9.41 3.86 5.81
N ALA A 26 8.59 4.18 4.80
CA ALA A 26 8.76 3.70 3.42
C ALA A 26 10.16 4.02 2.85
N ALA A 27 10.70 5.21 3.12
CA ALA A 27 12.04 5.60 2.69
C ALA A 27 13.14 4.65 3.22
N PHE A 28 13.01 4.22 4.47
CA PHE A 28 14.02 3.37 5.10
C PHE A 28 13.87 1.90 4.71
N THR A 29 12.65 1.43 4.50
CA THR A 29 12.40 0.11 3.92
C THR A 29 12.98 0.01 2.50
N THR A 30 12.70 1.05 1.70
CA THR A 30 12.97 1.02 0.26
C THR A 30 14.43 1.33 -0.08
N MET A 31 15.05 2.26 0.64
CA MET A 31 16.42 2.69 0.35
C MET A 31 17.46 2.07 1.28
N ARG A 32 17.26 2.19 2.60
CA ARG A 32 18.27 1.75 3.58
C ARG A 32 18.39 0.23 3.66
N ALA A 33 17.26 -0.48 3.59
CA ALA A 33 17.21 -1.94 3.68
C ALA A 33 16.87 -2.62 2.35
N ALA A 34 17.10 -1.95 1.22
CA ALA A 34 16.74 -2.45 -0.11
C ALA A 34 17.30 -3.84 -0.40
N GLU A 35 18.54 -4.07 -0.04
CA GLU A 35 19.23 -5.34 -0.27
C GLU A 35 18.61 -6.47 0.56
N GLN A 36 18.35 -6.25 1.85
CA GLN A 36 17.71 -7.25 2.71
C GLN A 36 16.29 -7.57 2.25
N VAL A 37 15.51 -6.57 1.88
CA VAL A 37 14.16 -6.80 1.33
C VAL A 37 14.25 -7.61 0.04
N ARG A 38 15.18 -7.26 -0.87
CA ARG A 38 15.32 -7.92 -2.16
C ARG A 38 15.86 -9.35 -2.01
N THR A 39 16.95 -9.52 -1.29
CA THR A 39 17.74 -10.75 -1.29
C THR A 39 17.31 -11.71 -0.18
N ASP A 40 17.13 -11.19 1.04
CA ASP A 40 16.82 -12.06 2.17
C ASP A 40 15.33 -12.44 2.20
N ILE A 41 14.46 -11.57 1.72
CA ILE A 41 12.99 -11.77 1.78
C ILE A 41 12.40 -12.15 0.41
N CYS A 42 12.50 -11.27 -0.58
CA CYS A 42 11.82 -11.49 -1.86
C CYS A 42 12.40 -12.64 -2.68
N TYR A 43 13.71 -12.71 -2.80
CA TYR A 43 14.37 -13.78 -3.55
C TYR A 43 14.03 -15.18 -2.99
N GLN A 44 13.98 -15.30 -1.68
CA GLN A 44 13.63 -16.54 -0.99
C GLN A 44 12.11 -16.76 -0.86
N ASN A 45 11.29 -15.81 -1.30
CA ASN A 45 9.82 -15.83 -1.18
C ASN A 45 9.33 -16.04 0.26
N LEU A 46 9.97 -15.38 1.24
CA LEU A 46 9.65 -15.55 2.65
C LEU A 46 8.37 -14.82 3.05
N ASP A 47 7.64 -15.40 3.99
CA ASP A 47 6.36 -14.90 4.48
C ASP A 47 6.53 -13.74 5.48
N VAL A 48 7.08 -12.62 5.01
CA VAL A 48 7.30 -11.38 5.79
C VAL A 48 6.31 -10.31 5.36
N LYS A 49 5.62 -9.69 6.32
CA LYS A 49 4.67 -8.60 6.08
C LYS A 49 5.31 -7.27 6.47
N ILE A 50 5.44 -6.38 5.49
CA ILE A 50 6.13 -5.09 5.62
C ILE A 50 5.10 -3.98 5.65
N ILE A 51 4.99 -3.29 6.78
CA ILE A 51 4.11 -2.12 6.94
C ILE A 51 4.95 -0.87 6.80
N ALA A 52 4.90 -0.24 5.64
CA ALA A 52 5.71 0.92 5.31
C ALA A 52 4.91 2.21 5.45
N THR A 53 5.18 2.96 6.49
CA THR A 53 4.50 4.21 6.81
C THR A 53 5.17 5.41 6.13
N HIS A 54 4.49 6.57 6.11
CA HIS A 54 5.02 7.82 5.61
C HIS A 54 5.41 7.77 4.11
N GLY A 55 4.67 7.00 3.30
CA GLY A 55 4.88 6.92 1.86
C GLY A 55 4.64 8.26 1.14
N GLY A 56 5.30 8.45 0.01
CA GLY A 56 5.21 9.68 -0.79
C GLY A 56 5.74 10.90 -0.06
N VAL A 57 4.97 11.98 -0.08
CA VAL A 57 5.28 13.27 0.58
C VAL A 57 4.45 13.49 1.85
N SER A 58 3.80 12.46 2.37
CA SER A 58 2.87 12.57 3.50
C SER A 58 3.52 13.07 4.80
N PHE A 59 4.85 12.95 4.94
CA PHE A 59 5.61 13.52 6.06
C PHE A 59 6.23 14.88 5.68
N GLY A 60 5.44 15.79 5.12
CA GLY A 60 5.85 17.07 4.55
C GLY A 60 6.97 17.80 5.28
N GLN A 61 6.82 18.06 6.59
CA GLN A 61 7.79 18.83 7.36
C GLN A 61 9.14 18.15 7.59
N ALA A 62 9.25 16.84 7.42
CA ALA A 62 10.53 16.13 7.58
C ALA A 62 11.47 16.31 6.37
N GLY A 63 10.93 16.77 5.24
CA GLY A 63 11.70 17.03 4.02
C GLY A 63 12.17 15.77 3.30
N THR A 64 13.02 15.96 2.33
CA THR A 64 13.46 14.95 1.36
C THR A 64 14.11 13.72 1.98
N THR A 65 14.70 13.83 3.16
CA THR A 65 15.34 12.69 3.85
C THR A 65 14.33 11.63 4.34
N HIS A 66 13.05 11.99 4.39
CA HIS A 66 11.98 11.12 4.87
C HIS A 66 10.87 10.91 3.81
N HIS A 67 10.84 11.73 2.76
CA HIS A 67 9.93 11.51 1.64
C HIS A 67 10.32 10.23 0.89
N CYS A 68 9.34 9.52 0.39
CA CYS A 68 9.55 8.32 -0.41
C CYS A 68 8.58 8.29 -1.59
N THR A 69 8.99 8.85 -2.70
CA THR A 69 8.23 8.90 -3.95
C THR A 69 8.52 7.71 -4.86
N GLU A 70 9.57 6.95 -4.56
CA GLU A 70 10.12 5.86 -5.37
C GLU A 70 9.66 4.46 -4.92
N ASP A 71 9.06 4.36 -3.72
CA ASP A 71 8.78 3.08 -3.07
C ASP A 71 7.91 2.13 -3.91
N ILE A 72 6.83 2.65 -4.49
CA ILE A 72 5.96 1.85 -5.37
C ILE A 72 6.75 1.29 -6.55
N ALA A 73 7.56 2.12 -7.21
CA ALA A 73 8.32 1.71 -8.38
C ALA A 73 9.35 0.62 -8.03
N ILE A 74 10.07 0.79 -6.92
CA ILE A 74 11.10 -0.16 -6.47
C ILE A 74 10.44 -1.46 -5.98
N GLN A 75 9.46 -1.38 -5.08
CA GLN A 75 8.84 -2.58 -4.51
C GLN A 75 8.11 -3.42 -5.56
N ARG A 76 7.43 -2.79 -6.54
CA ARG A 76 6.78 -3.55 -7.61
C ARG A 76 7.75 -4.27 -8.53
N SER A 77 9.00 -3.82 -8.63
CA SER A 77 10.04 -4.47 -9.44
C SER A 77 10.63 -5.72 -8.80
N LEU A 78 10.50 -5.87 -7.47
CA LEU A 78 11.06 -7.02 -6.75
C LEU A 78 10.24 -8.29 -7.04
N ALA A 79 10.94 -9.41 -7.27
CA ALA A 79 10.29 -10.71 -7.46
C ALA A 79 9.47 -11.08 -6.22
N ASN A 80 8.37 -11.80 -6.42
CA ASN A 80 7.48 -12.34 -5.38
C ASN A 80 6.79 -11.28 -4.47
N MET A 81 7.19 -10.01 -4.50
CA MET A 81 6.58 -8.97 -3.68
C MET A 81 5.13 -8.72 -4.09
N THR A 82 4.22 -8.81 -3.15
CA THR A 82 2.85 -8.27 -3.28
C THR A 82 2.84 -6.86 -2.75
N LEU A 83 2.25 -5.92 -3.50
CA LEU A 83 2.24 -4.49 -3.16
C LEU A 83 0.80 -3.98 -3.04
N ILE A 84 0.46 -3.50 -1.85
CA ILE A 84 -0.87 -2.96 -1.52
C ILE A 84 -0.72 -1.51 -1.05
N VAL A 85 -1.60 -0.63 -1.54
CA VAL A 85 -1.64 0.80 -1.22
C VAL A 85 -3.07 1.15 -0.78
N PRO A 86 -3.43 0.89 0.48
CA PRO A 86 -4.79 1.11 0.98
C PRO A 86 -5.21 2.58 0.93
N ALA A 87 -6.49 2.83 0.67
CA ALA A 87 -7.08 4.17 0.59
C ALA A 87 -7.21 4.84 1.95
N ASP A 88 -7.58 4.06 2.98
CA ASP A 88 -7.84 4.58 4.33
C ASP A 88 -7.59 3.53 5.44
N GLY A 89 -8.05 3.84 6.66
CA GLY A 89 -7.90 2.97 7.83
C GLY A 89 -8.69 1.66 7.73
N TRP A 90 -9.90 1.66 7.15
CA TRP A 90 -10.71 0.47 6.96
C TRP A 90 -10.05 -0.48 5.96
N GLU A 91 -9.60 0.05 4.85
CA GLU A 91 -8.88 -0.73 3.86
C GLU A 91 -7.54 -1.24 4.37
N THR A 92 -6.83 -0.44 5.18
CA THR A 92 -5.61 -0.88 5.87
C THR A 92 -5.88 -2.09 6.76
N ALA A 93 -6.97 -2.08 7.53
CA ALA A 93 -7.35 -3.22 8.38
C ALA A 93 -7.61 -4.48 7.56
N ASN A 94 -8.33 -4.34 6.43
CA ASN A 94 -8.58 -5.44 5.50
C ASN A 94 -7.29 -5.94 4.84
N ALA A 95 -6.43 -5.05 4.39
CA ALA A 95 -5.14 -5.41 3.80
C ALA A 95 -4.27 -6.21 4.77
N VAL A 96 -4.21 -5.79 6.05
CA VAL A 96 -3.46 -6.51 7.09
C VAL A 96 -4.06 -7.90 7.35
N ARG A 97 -5.39 -8.02 7.49
CA ARG A 97 -6.06 -9.32 7.68
C ARG A 97 -5.86 -10.26 6.49
N ALA A 98 -5.93 -9.73 5.27
CA ALA A 98 -5.70 -10.48 4.06
C ALA A 98 -4.23 -10.93 3.95
N ALA A 99 -3.29 -10.04 4.28
CA ALA A 99 -1.86 -10.34 4.24
C ALA A 99 -1.46 -11.51 5.16
N VAL A 100 -2.13 -11.69 6.32
CA VAL A 100 -1.88 -12.84 7.21
C VAL A 100 -2.04 -14.19 6.49
N ARG A 101 -2.97 -14.24 5.54
CA ARG A 101 -3.31 -15.48 4.81
C ARG A 101 -2.69 -15.54 3.41
N TRP A 102 -2.08 -14.45 2.97
CA TRP A 102 -1.46 -14.35 1.65
C TRP A 102 -0.02 -14.89 1.70
N PRO A 103 0.34 -15.86 0.85
CA PRO A 103 1.67 -16.44 0.88
C PRO A 103 2.74 -15.47 0.35
N GLY A 104 3.93 -15.54 0.94
CA GLY A 104 5.08 -14.75 0.51
C GLY A 104 5.08 -13.31 1.02
N PRO A 105 6.02 -12.48 0.53
CA PRO A 105 6.23 -11.15 1.03
C PRO A 105 5.12 -10.19 0.59
N VAL A 106 4.65 -9.37 1.53
CA VAL A 106 3.64 -8.33 1.28
C VAL A 106 4.18 -6.99 1.78
N TYR A 107 4.13 -5.98 0.93
CA TYR A 107 4.41 -4.59 1.26
C TYR A 107 3.09 -3.82 1.28
N ILE A 108 2.71 -3.30 2.45
CA ILE A 108 1.53 -2.45 2.63
C ILE A 108 2.04 -1.02 2.82
N ARG A 109 1.74 -0.17 1.85
CA ARG A 109 2.16 1.23 1.84
C ARG A 109 1.13 2.12 2.48
N LEU A 110 1.51 2.80 3.53
CA LEU A 110 0.65 3.73 4.25
C LEU A 110 1.18 5.16 4.16
N GLY A 111 0.28 6.12 4.28
CA GLY A 111 0.63 7.50 4.54
C GLY A 111 1.11 7.72 5.98
N ARG A 112 0.98 8.96 6.46
CA ARG A 112 1.39 9.31 7.82
C ARG A 112 0.30 9.06 8.89
N GLY A 113 -0.93 8.79 8.49
CA GLY A 113 -2.14 8.93 9.27
C GLY A 113 -2.71 10.34 9.08
N PHE A 114 -3.94 10.57 9.45
CA PHE A 114 -4.72 11.79 9.19
C PHE A 114 -5.26 11.87 7.76
N GLU A 115 -5.16 10.82 6.96
CA GLU A 115 -5.85 10.74 5.69
C GLU A 115 -7.37 10.67 5.94
N PRO A 116 -8.18 11.34 5.10
CA PRO A 116 -9.63 11.24 5.21
C PRO A 116 -10.10 9.82 4.95
N THR A 117 -11.13 9.41 5.68
CA THR A 117 -11.76 8.11 5.52
C THR A 117 -12.70 8.15 4.32
N HIS A 118 -12.60 7.16 3.44
CA HIS A 118 -13.49 7.00 2.29
C HIS A 118 -14.55 5.91 2.56
N TYR A 119 -14.13 4.77 3.07
CA TYR A 119 -15.02 3.66 3.39
C TYR A 119 -15.75 3.88 4.72
N GLU A 120 -17.01 3.45 4.81
CA GLU A 120 -17.81 3.55 6.05
C GLU A 120 -17.57 2.38 7.01
N SER A 121 -17.05 1.26 6.49
CA SER A 121 -16.77 0.04 7.25
C SER A 121 -15.73 -0.82 6.54
N ASP A 122 -15.36 -1.94 7.12
CA ASP A 122 -14.49 -2.96 6.53
C ASP A 122 -15.24 -4.01 5.69
N ASP A 123 -16.57 -3.92 5.60
CA ASP A 123 -17.43 -4.87 4.85
C ASP A 123 -17.81 -4.33 3.46
N TYR A 124 -16.83 -4.29 2.54
CA TYR A 124 -17.05 -3.86 1.16
C TYR A 124 -16.43 -4.81 0.11
N GLY A 125 -16.01 -5.99 0.53
CA GLY A 125 -15.52 -7.02 -0.39
C GLY A 125 -14.06 -6.87 -0.81
N PHE A 126 -13.18 -6.41 0.10
CA PHE A 126 -11.74 -6.33 -0.16
C PHE A 126 -11.15 -7.70 -0.52
N GLU A 127 -10.43 -7.76 -1.64
CA GLU A 127 -9.70 -8.96 -2.07
C GLU A 127 -8.39 -8.55 -2.77
N ILE A 128 -7.26 -9.08 -2.31
CA ILE A 128 -5.96 -8.81 -2.94
C ILE A 128 -6.01 -9.18 -4.43
N GLY A 129 -5.61 -8.25 -5.29
CA GLY A 129 -5.60 -8.43 -6.74
C GLY A 129 -6.88 -7.99 -7.46
N LYS A 130 -7.93 -7.56 -6.73
CA LYS A 130 -9.17 -7.06 -7.33
C LYS A 130 -9.38 -5.59 -7.00
N ALA A 131 -9.75 -4.81 -8.01
CA ALA A 131 -10.16 -3.43 -7.81
C ALA A 131 -11.57 -3.34 -7.21
N VAL A 132 -11.82 -2.27 -6.45
CA VAL A 132 -13.15 -1.93 -5.93
C VAL A 132 -13.74 -0.79 -6.76
N THR A 133 -14.98 -0.94 -7.23
CA THR A 133 -15.69 0.16 -7.89
C THR A 133 -16.28 1.08 -6.84
N ILE A 134 -15.78 2.31 -6.77
CA ILE A 134 -16.26 3.36 -5.86
C ILE A 134 -17.51 4.03 -6.41
N SER A 135 -17.49 4.36 -7.69
CA SER A 135 -18.66 4.88 -8.41
C SER A 135 -18.70 4.38 -9.84
N GLU A 136 -19.91 4.16 -10.34
CA GLU A 136 -20.11 3.84 -11.75
C GLU A 136 -20.19 5.14 -12.58
N GLY A 137 -19.79 5.04 -13.85
CA GLY A 137 -19.81 6.14 -14.81
C GLY A 137 -19.46 5.70 -16.22
N THR A 138 -19.83 6.51 -17.20
CA THR A 138 -19.71 6.17 -18.64
C THR A 138 -18.81 7.10 -19.44
N ASP A 139 -18.57 8.33 -18.96
CA ASP A 139 -17.84 9.35 -19.74
C ASP A 139 -16.34 9.32 -19.46
N ILE A 140 -15.98 9.19 -18.15
CA ILE A 140 -14.58 9.18 -17.71
C ILE A 140 -14.39 8.04 -16.70
N THR A 141 -13.21 7.43 -16.71
CA THR A 141 -12.78 6.51 -15.63
C THR A 141 -11.54 7.06 -14.95
N ILE A 142 -11.62 7.23 -13.61
CA ILE A 142 -10.48 7.56 -12.75
C ILE A 142 -10.04 6.28 -12.05
N ILE A 143 -8.76 5.96 -12.17
CA ILE A 143 -8.13 4.82 -11.48
C ILE A 143 -7.21 5.40 -10.42
N ALA A 144 -7.44 5.05 -9.15
CA ALA A 144 -6.71 5.59 -8.03
C ALA A 144 -6.27 4.51 -7.05
N CYS A 145 -5.32 4.83 -6.17
CA CYS A 145 -4.94 4.00 -5.02
C CYS A 145 -4.53 4.90 -3.85
N GLY A 146 -4.59 4.38 -2.65
CA GLY A 146 -4.25 5.14 -1.44
C GLY A 146 -5.14 6.37 -1.29
N ILE A 147 -4.61 7.44 -0.70
CA ILE A 147 -5.36 8.68 -0.47
C ILE A 147 -5.97 9.30 -1.74
N ALA A 148 -5.42 8.99 -2.91
CA ALA A 148 -5.94 9.49 -4.18
C ALA A 148 -7.36 8.98 -4.47
N VAL A 149 -7.80 7.87 -3.86
CA VAL A 149 -9.17 7.36 -3.97
C VAL A 149 -10.18 8.36 -3.42
N TYR A 150 -9.91 8.90 -2.22
CA TYR A 150 -10.76 9.95 -1.64
C TYR A 150 -10.87 11.17 -2.56
N HIS A 151 -9.74 11.66 -3.05
CA HIS A 151 -9.74 12.83 -3.95
C HIS A 151 -10.41 12.54 -5.29
N ALA A 152 -10.27 11.32 -5.83
CA ALA A 152 -10.95 10.90 -7.04
C ALA A 152 -12.48 10.84 -6.86
N ALA A 153 -12.95 10.34 -5.72
CA ALA A 153 -14.38 10.30 -5.39
C ALA A 153 -14.96 11.70 -5.25
N GLU A 154 -14.28 12.63 -4.56
CA GLU A 154 -14.70 14.02 -4.45
C GLU A 154 -14.71 14.73 -5.81
N ALA A 155 -13.68 14.53 -6.63
CA ALA A 155 -13.62 15.09 -7.98
C ALA A 155 -14.76 14.56 -8.88
N ALA A 156 -15.04 13.26 -8.81
CA ALA A 156 -16.14 12.65 -9.56
C ALA A 156 -17.51 13.24 -9.15
N LYS A 157 -17.69 13.49 -7.85
CA LYS A 157 -18.90 14.17 -7.35
C LYS A 157 -19.02 15.59 -7.89
N LEU A 158 -17.95 16.37 -7.83
CA LEU A 158 -17.94 17.74 -8.35
C LEU A 158 -18.25 17.79 -9.86
N LEU A 159 -17.63 16.95 -10.66
CA LEU A 159 -17.87 16.87 -12.11
C LEU A 159 -19.32 16.50 -12.43
N ARG A 160 -19.89 15.58 -11.69
CA ARG A 160 -21.30 15.19 -11.86
C ARG A 160 -22.23 16.34 -11.51
N ASP A 161 -22.00 17.00 -10.37
CA ASP A 161 -22.90 18.01 -9.82
C ASP A 161 -22.82 19.35 -10.59
N GLN A 162 -21.65 19.69 -11.14
CA GLN A 162 -21.42 20.96 -11.85
C GLN A 162 -21.53 20.85 -13.37
N ASP A 163 -21.02 19.77 -13.94
CA ASP A 163 -20.84 19.63 -15.38
C ASP A 163 -21.69 18.49 -15.99
N GLY A 164 -22.38 17.70 -15.17
CA GLY A 164 -23.19 16.57 -15.61
C GLY A 164 -22.36 15.40 -16.17
N VAL A 165 -21.06 15.35 -15.88
CA VAL A 165 -20.14 14.32 -16.37
C VAL A 165 -20.26 13.06 -15.52
N SER A 166 -20.48 11.91 -16.18
CA SER A 166 -20.61 10.59 -15.55
C SER A 166 -19.24 9.95 -15.35
N VAL A 167 -18.75 9.91 -14.11
CA VAL A 167 -17.40 9.46 -13.78
C VAL A 167 -17.42 8.13 -13.04
N ARG A 168 -16.72 7.12 -13.61
CA ARG A 168 -16.39 5.90 -12.89
C ARG A 168 -15.12 6.12 -12.07
N VAL A 169 -15.11 5.66 -10.82
CA VAL A 169 -13.91 5.65 -9.97
C VAL A 169 -13.61 4.23 -9.54
N LEU A 170 -12.38 3.80 -9.79
CA LEU A 170 -11.86 2.50 -9.38
C LEU A 170 -10.76 2.69 -8.34
N ASP A 171 -10.92 2.03 -7.20
CA ASP A 171 -9.85 1.85 -6.24
C ASP A 171 -9.03 0.61 -6.61
N VAL A 172 -7.79 0.83 -7.02
CA VAL A 172 -6.82 -0.24 -7.35
C VAL A 172 -5.81 -0.33 -6.22
N HIS A 173 -6.25 -0.76 -5.06
CA HIS A 173 -5.43 -0.89 -3.87
C HIS A 173 -4.26 -1.88 -4.05
N THR A 174 -4.40 -2.90 -4.88
CA THR A 174 -3.33 -3.86 -5.17
C THR A 174 -2.61 -3.47 -6.45
N ILE A 175 -1.38 -2.98 -6.32
CA ILE A 175 -0.53 -2.56 -7.46
C ILE A 175 0.18 -3.76 -8.09
N LYS A 176 0.38 -4.81 -7.28
CA LYS A 176 0.98 -6.08 -7.70
C LYS A 176 0.45 -7.19 -6.77
N PRO A 177 0.03 -8.33 -7.29
CA PRO A 177 0.22 -8.92 -8.60
C PRO A 177 -0.47 -8.19 -9.70
#